data_546ca06126412b99020ea73ac028a867
#
_entry.id   546ca06126412b99020ea73ac028a867
#
_cell.length_a   1.000
_cell.length_b   1.000
_cell.length_c   1.000
_cell.angle_alpha   90.00
_cell.angle_beta   90.00
_cell.angle_gamma   90.00
#
_symmetry.space_group_name_H-M   'P 1'
#
loop_
_entity.id
_entity.type
_entity.pdbx_description
1 polymer ?
#
loop_
_entity_poly.entity_id
_entity_poly.type
_entity_poly.pdbx_seq_one_letter_code
_entity_poly.pdbx_strand_id
1 'polypeptide(L)'
;MNSAVLNSFAFVKGASFLSAFLFLFLAGCGASIRWRLQNLHLWDSWISTVFVNIFSSFLIGYLIAANPASEVVTILGVGFLGSLSTFSTVIMQSAKTIEDREYWLTVMILGLNIVLGVLFAYIGLRLG
;
A
#
# COMPACT_ATOMS: atom_id res chain seq x y z
N MET A 1 27.29 6.03 -24.37
CA MET A 1 26.33 5.66 -23.30
C MET A 1 25.64 6.95 -22.86
N ASN A 2 24.31 7.00 -22.96
CA ASN A 2 23.53 8.24 -22.81
C ASN A 2 23.55 8.73 -21.35
N SER A 3 23.69 10.04 -21.12
CA SER A 3 23.72 10.67 -19.79
C SER A 3 22.54 10.27 -18.89
N ALA A 4 21.37 10.00 -19.47
CA ALA A 4 20.19 9.51 -18.77
C ALA A 4 20.40 8.10 -18.15
N VAL A 5 21.13 7.21 -18.83
CA VAL A 5 21.46 5.87 -18.33
C VAL A 5 22.48 5.95 -17.20
N LEU A 6 23.48 6.85 -17.33
CA LEU A 6 24.47 7.09 -16.27
C LEU A 6 23.81 7.67 -15.00
N ASN A 7 22.82 8.56 -15.16
CA ASN A 7 22.08 9.13 -14.04
C ASN A 7 21.17 8.08 -13.37
N SER A 8 20.60 7.14 -14.14
CA SER A 8 19.82 6.02 -13.57
C SER A 8 20.71 5.06 -12.77
N PHE A 9 21.93 4.79 -13.21
CA PHE A 9 22.90 4.00 -12.44
C PHE A 9 23.48 4.75 -11.24
N ALA A 10 23.61 6.08 -11.30
CA ALA A 10 24.01 6.91 -10.17
C ALA A 10 22.94 6.92 -9.07
N PHE A 11 21.65 6.87 -9.45
CA PHE A 11 20.53 6.72 -8.51
C PHE A 11 20.60 5.38 -7.74
N VAL A 12 20.95 4.29 -8.41
CA VAL A 12 21.14 2.97 -7.77
C VAL A 12 22.39 2.96 -6.86
N LYS A 13 23.43 3.72 -7.17
CA LYS A 13 24.64 3.86 -6.34
C LYS A 13 24.45 4.76 -5.11
N GLY A 14 23.44 5.64 -5.11
CA GLY A 14 23.19 6.61 -4.04
C GLY A 14 22.31 6.07 -2.90
N ALA A 15 21.68 4.89 -3.07
CA ALA A 15 20.97 4.25 -1.98
C ALA A 15 21.98 3.80 -0.92
N SER A 16 22.09 4.56 0.18
CA SER A 16 22.97 4.17 1.29
C SER A 16 22.50 2.84 1.88
N PHE A 17 23.41 2.05 2.40
CA PHE A 17 23.06 0.80 3.13
C PHE A 17 21.97 1.06 4.19
N LEU A 18 22.01 2.23 4.81
CA LEU A 18 21.01 2.68 5.78
C LEU A 18 19.63 2.82 5.17
N SER A 19 19.49 3.41 3.97
CA SER A 19 18.21 3.57 3.27
C SER A 19 17.62 2.22 2.89
N ALA A 20 18.45 1.30 2.40
CA ALA A 20 18.01 -0.07 2.11
C ALA A 20 17.56 -0.82 3.37
N PHE A 21 18.30 -0.68 4.47
CA PHE A 21 17.92 -1.26 5.76
C PHE A 21 16.60 -0.69 6.28
N LEU A 22 16.44 0.65 6.26
CA LEU A 22 15.19 1.31 6.68
C LEU A 22 14.01 0.89 5.82
N PHE A 23 14.21 0.76 4.49
CA PHE A 23 13.17 0.27 3.58
C PHE A 23 12.71 -1.13 3.97
N LEU A 24 13.63 -2.08 4.13
CA LEU A 24 13.31 -3.46 4.49
C LEU A 24 12.67 -3.57 5.88
N PHE A 25 13.19 -2.83 6.85
CA PHE A 25 12.65 -2.80 8.20
C PHE A 25 11.22 -2.27 8.23
N LEU A 26 10.96 -1.13 7.58
CA LEU A 26 9.62 -0.53 7.52
C LEU A 26 8.65 -1.37 6.67
N ALA A 27 9.13 -2.01 5.62
CA ALA A 27 8.33 -2.99 4.87
C ALA A 27 7.89 -4.17 5.75
N GLY A 28 8.81 -4.70 6.56
CA GLY A 28 8.50 -5.73 7.56
C GLY A 28 7.48 -5.27 8.61
N CYS A 29 7.61 -4.03 9.10
CA CYS A 29 6.65 -3.43 10.02
C CYS A 29 5.26 -3.30 9.39
N GLY A 30 5.16 -2.76 8.17
CA GLY A 30 3.91 -2.61 7.45
C GLY A 30 3.20 -3.96 7.23
N ALA A 31 3.94 -4.96 6.77
CA ALA A 31 3.41 -6.32 6.57
C ALA A 31 2.94 -6.97 7.89
N SER A 32 3.69 -6.76 8.98
CA SER A 32 3.34 -7.28 10.31
C SER A 32 2.08 -6.64 10.86
N ILE A 33 1.94 -5.31 10.73
CA ILE A 33 0.73 -4.57 11.13
C ILE A 33 -0.47 -5.06 10.32
N ARG A 34 -0.34 -5.18 9.00
CA ARG A 34 -1.39 -5.73 8.13
C ARG A 34 -1.83 -7.11 8.60
N TRP A 35 -0.88 -8.02 8.81
CA TRP A 35 -1.17 -9.38 9.25
C TRP A 35 -1.94 -9.39 10.56
N ARG A 36 -1.52 -8.57 11.55
CA ARG A 36 -2.23 -8.45 12.83
C ARG A 36 -3.65 -7.93 12.64
N LEU A 37 -3.84 -6.86 11.87
CA LEU A 37 -5.17 -6.27 11.65
C LEU A 37 -6.12 -7.25 10.95
N GLN A 38 -5.62 -8.03 9.99
CA GLN A 38 -6.42 -9.04 9.29
C GLN A 38 -6.78 -10.26 10.16
N ASN A 39 -6.02 -10.53 11.21
CA ASN A 39 -6.25 -11.63 12.16
C ASN A 39 -6.90 -11.17 13.48
N LEU A 40 -7.25 -9.91 13.63
CA LEU A 40 -8.08 -9.45 14.74
C LEU A 40 -9.51 -9.97 14.54
N HIS A 41 -9.99 -10.80 15.48
CA HIS A 41 -11.34 -11.37 15.44
C HIS A 41 -12.45 -10.36 15.80
N LEU A 42 -12.20 -9.06 15.61
CA LEU A 42 -13.18 -8.00 15.92
C LEU A 42 -14.23 -7.84 14.82
N TRP A 43 -13.88 -8.19 13.57
CA TRP A 43 -14.70 -8.08 12.36
C TRP A 43 -14.20 -9.04 11.28
N ASP A 44 -14.97 -9.19 10.23
CA ASP A 44 -14.59 -10.03 9.09
C ASP A 44 -13.27 -9.57 8.47
N SER A 45 -12.43 -10.51 8.11
CA SER A 45 -11.08 -10.27 7.55
C SER A 45 -11.08 -9.34 6.32
N TRP A 46 -12.14 -9.36 5.50
CA TRP A 46 -12.26 -8.50 4.34
C TRP A 46 -12.46 -7.01 4.71
N ILE A 47 -13.15 -6.71 5.83
CA ILE A 47 -13.32 -5.35 6.35
C ILE A 47 -11.96 -4.77 6.76
N SER A 48 -11.14 -5.56 7.46
CA SER A 48 -9.78 -5.17 7.82
C SER A 48 -8.92 -4.89 6.58
N THR A 49 -9.09 -5.69 5.51
CA THR A 49 -8.38 -5.49 4.23
C THR A 49 -8.78 -4.17 3.57
N VAL A 50 -10.08 -3.89 3.48
CA VAL A 50 -10.59 -2.61 2.97
C VAL A 50 -10.02 -1.44 3.78
N PHE A 51 -10.05 -1.53 5.11
CA PHE A 51 -9.56 -0.47 5.99
C PHE A 51 -8.08 -0.17 5.77
N VAL A 52 -7.20 -1.18 5.77
CA VAL A 52 -5.76 -0.96 5.59
C VAL A 52 -5.43 -0.42 4.19
N ASN A 53 -6.16 -0.85 3.17
CA ASN A 53 -5.96 -0.37 1.81
C ASN A 53 -6.38 1.10 1.66
N ILE A 54 -7.55 1.49 2.20
CA ILE A 54 -8.02 2.88 2.21
C ILE A 54 -7.06 3.79 2.98
N PHE A 55 -6.67 3.37 4.18
CA PHE A 55 -5.75 4.14 5.02
C PHE A 55 -4.39 4.34 4.34
N SER A 56 -3.83 3.28 3.75
CA SER A 56 -2.58 3.37 3.00
C SER A 56 -2.71 4.27 1.77
N SER A 57 -3.82 4.17 1.03
CA SER A 57 -4.10 5.02 -0.14
C SER A 57 -4.17 6.51 0.23
N PHE A 58 -4.85 6.84 1.33
CA PHE A 58 -4.90 8.20 1.85
C PHE A 58 -3.50 8.74 2.19
N LEU A 59 -2.72 7.96 2.96
CA LEU A 59 -1.39 8.37 3.39
C LEU A 59 -0.39 8.48 2.22
N ILE A 60 -0.49 7.61 1.21
CA ILE A 60 0.33 7.73 -0.01
C ILE A 60 -0.03 9.02 -0.75
N GLY A 61 -1.32 9.31 -0.92
CA GLY A 61 -1.77 10.56 -1.54
C GLY A 61 -1.26 11.79 -0.80
N TYR A 62 -1.40 11.83 0.51
CA TYR A 62 -0.89 12.90 1.36
C TYR A 62 0.64 13.04 1.27
N LEU A 63 1.37 11.93 1.33
CA LEU A 63 2.83 11.92 1.24
C LEU A 63 3.32 12.49 -0.10
N ILE A 64 2.66 12.13 -1.21
CA ILE A 64 3.03 12.64 -2.55
C ILE A 64 2.77 14.14 -2.63
N ALA A 65 1.65 14.63 -2.11
CA ALA A 65 1.30 16.06 -2.14
C ALA A 65 2.25 16.90 -1.27
N ALA A 66 2.69 16.37 -0.12
CA ALA A 66 3.69 17.01 0.73
C ALA A 66 5.08 17.15 0.06
N ASN A 67 5.26 16.53 -1.14
CA ASN A 67 6.45 16.64 -1.98
C ASN A 67 7.79 16.46 -1.23
N PRO A 68 7.95 15.39 -0.41
CA PRO A 68 9.18 15.13 0.30
C PRO A 68 10.28 14.64 -0.66
N ALA A 69 11.52 14.50 -0.16
CA ALA A 69 12.61 13.89 -0.92
C ALA A 69 12.22 12.50 -1.45
N SER A 70 12.65 12.15 -2.65
CA SER A 70 12.32 10.88 -3.32
C SER A 70 12.66 9.64 -2.47
N GLU A 71 13.69 9.73 -1.64
CA GLU A 71 14.09 8.68 -0.69
C GLU A 71 13.00 8.44 0.37
N VAL A 72 12.39 9.49 0.90
CA VAL A 72 11.29 9.41 1.87
C VAL A 72 10.05 8.77 1.23
N VAL A 73 9.72 9.14 -0.01
CA VAL A 73 8.62 8.51 -0.76
C VAL A 73 8.88 7.02 -0.95
N THR A 74 10.12 6.64 -1.27
CA THR A 74 10.49 5.24 -1.47
C THR A 74 10.39 4.45 -0.17
N ILE A 75 10.95 4.96 0.92
CA ILE A 75 11.01 4.24 2.20
C ILE A 75 9.62 4.16 2.86
N LEU A 76 8.93 5.29 3.00
CA LEU A 76 7.61 5.34 3.64
C LEU A 76 6.48 4.94 2.70
N GLY A 77 6.46 5.46 1.48
CA GLY A 77 5.39 5.19 0.51
C GLY A 77 5.43 3.76 0.00
N VAL A 78 6.55 3.35 -0.61
CA VAL A 78 6.67 2.01 -1.19
C VAL A 78 7.01 0.96 -0.12
N GLY A 79 7.96 1.24 0.78
CA GLY A 79 8.37 0.31 1.82
C GLY A 79 7.25 0.05 2.83
N PHE A 80 6.88 1.04 3.63
CA PHE A 80 5.90 0.88 4.70
C PHE A 80 4.45 0.78 4.19
N LEU A 81 3.95 1.82 3.50
CA LEU A 81 2.56 1.87 3.07
C LEU A 81 2.25 0.86 1.96
N GLY A 82 3.19 0.62 1.05
CA GLY A 82 3.06 -0.40 0.01
C GLY A 82 3.01 -1.82 0.56
N SER A 83 3.70 -2.11 1.66
CA SER A 83 3.62 -3.41 2.34
C SER A 83 2.45 -3.52 3.31
N LEU A 84 1.95 -2.39 3.84
CA LEU A 84 0.74 -2.33 4.66
C LEU A 84 -0.51 -2.62 3.81
N SER A 85 -0.63 -2.02 2.62
CA SER A 85 -1.71 -2.31 1.66
C SER A 85 -1.51 -3.65 0.95
N THR A 86 -2.60 -4.22 0.41
CA THR A 86 -2.53 -5.50 -0.30
C THR A 86 -3.66 -5.66 -1.31
N PHE A 87 -3.31 -5.89 -2.58
CA PHE A 87 -4.27 -6.27 -3.60
C PHE A 87 -4.42 -7.80 -3.71
N SER A 88 -3.36 -8.55 -3.43
CA SER A 88 -3.39 -10.02 -3.46
C SER A 88 -4.41 -10.60 -2.48
N THR A 89 -4.52 -10.04 -1.27
CA THR A 89 -5.53 -10.47 -0.30
C THR A 89 -6.95 -10.13 -0.77
N VAL A 90 -7.15 -8.99 -1.44
CA VAL A 90 -8.45 -8.62 -2.03
C VAL A 90 -8.87 -9.68 -3.05
N ILE A 91 -7.97 -10.08 -3.96
CA ILE A 91 -8.25 -11.11 -4.96
C ILE A 91 -8.52 -12.47 -4.31
N MET A 92 -7.73 -12.86 -3.31
CA MET A 92 -7.92 -14.13 -2.58
C MET A 92 -9.28 -14.18 -1.87
N GLN A 93 -9.66 -13.11 -1.19
CA GLN A 93 -10.96 -13.00 -0.51
C GLN A 93 -12.11 -13.02 -1.52
N SER A 94 -11.98 -12.32 -2.64
CA SER A 94 -12.96 -12.32 -3.73
C SER A 94 -13.10 -13.70 -4.37
N ALA A 95 -12.01 -14.43 -4.60
CA ALA A 95 -12.07 -15.78 -5.13
C ALA A 95 -12.82 -16.72 -4.17
N LYS A 96 -12.54 -16.63 -2.87
CA LYS A 96 -13.24 -17.41 -1.86
C LYS A 96 -14.74 -17.13 -1.84
N THR A 97 -15.15 -15.87 -1.88
CA THR A 97 -16.60 -15.53 -1.90
C THR A 97 -17.29 -15.98 -3.20
N ILE A 98 -16.58 -16.08 -4.33
CA ILE A 98 -17.10 -16.70 -5.56
C ILE A 98 -17.31 -18.20 -5.36
N GLU A 99 -16.36 -18.92 -4.75
CA GLU A 99 -16.48 -20.35 -4.45
C GLU A 99 -17.68 -20.62 -3.53
N ASP A 100 -17.88 -19.73 -2.52
CA ASP A 100 -19.02 -19.79 -1.58
C ASP A 100 -20.34 -19.30 -2.20
N ARG A 101 -20.36 -18.88 -3.48
CA ARG A 101 -21.49 -18.30 -4.22
C ARG A 101 -22.02 -16.98 -3.65
N GLU A 102 -21.22 -16.27 -2.89
CA GLU A 102 -21.53 -14.96 -2.31
C GLU A 102 -21.14 -13.82 -3.26
N TYR A 103 -21.69 -13.79 -4.48
CA TYR A 103 -21.31 -12.86 -5.54
C TYR A 103 -21.47 -11.39 -5.16
N TRP A 104 -22.47 -11.07 -4.34
CA TRP A 104 -22.68 -9.70 -3.85
C TRP A 104 -21.53 -9.25 -2.96
N LEU A 105 -21.06 -10.12 -2.07
CA LEU A 105 -19.91 -9.84 -1.20
C LEU A 105 -18.63 -9.67 -2.03
N THR A 106 -18.46 -10.47 -3.10
CA THR A 106 -17.35 -10.29 -4.05
C THR A 106 -17.34 -8.89 -4.65
N VAL A 107 -18.50 -8.43 -5.16
CA VAL A 107 -18.64 -7.09 -5.75
C VAL A 107 -18.35 -6.01 -4.70
N MET A 108 -18.80 -6.17 -3.46
CA MET A 108 -18.51 -5.25 -2.37
C MET A 108 -17.01 -5.18 -2.06
N ILE A 109 -16.33 -6.32 -1.90
CA ILE A 109 -14.90 -6.38 -1.59
C ILE A 109 -14.09 -5.66 -2.69
N LEU A 110 -14.33 -5.98 -3.95
CA LEU A 110 -13.64 -5.34 -5.07
C LEU A 110 -14.00 -3.86 -5.19
N GLY A 111 -15.28 -3.54 -5.18
CA GLY A 111 -15.78 -2.18 -5.36
C GLY A 111 -15.30 -1.22 -4.26
N LEU A 112 -15.41 -1.61 -3.00
CA LEU A 112 -14.97 -0.78 -1.89
C LEU A 112 -13.45 -0.54 -1.91
N ASN A 113 -12.64 -1.57 -2.19
CA ASN A 113 -11.20 -1.39 -2.28
C ASN A 113 -10.80 -0.43 -3.41
N ILE A 114 -11.43 -0.53 -4.59
CA ILE A 114 -11.09 0.31 -5.73
C ILE A 114 -11.65 1.73 -5.53
N VAL A 115 -12.95 1.86 -5.29
CA VAL A 115 -13.63 3.17 -5.25
C VAL A 115 -13.14 4.00 -4.07
N LEU A 116 -13.14 3.41 -2.86
CA LEU A 116 -12.68 4.12 -1.67
C LEU A 116 -11.15 4.32 -1.69
N GLY A 117 -10.38 3.38 -2.22
CA GLY A 117 -8.95 3.53 -2.39
C GLY A 117 -8.60 4.75 -3.24
N VAL A 118 -9.22 4.89 -4.42
CA VAL A 118 -9.02 6.05 -5.31
C VAL A 118 -9.52 7.34 -4.66
N LEU A 119 -10.70 7.31 -4.04
CA LEU A 119 -11.28 8.50 -3.38
C LEU A 119 -10.37 9.00 -2.26
N PHE A 120 -9.91 8.12 -1.38
CA PHE A 120 -9.07 8.51 -0.24
C PHE A 120 -7.65 8.91 -0.67
N ALA A 121 -7.08 8.28 -1.72
CA ALA A 121 -5.84 8.75 -2.32
C ALA A 121 -5.99 10.19 -2.85
N TYR A 122 -7.11 10.49 -3.53
CA TYR A 122 -7.40 11.85 -4.01
C TYR A 122 -7.57 12.85 -2.85
N ILE A 123 -8.29 12.47 -1.79
CA ILE A 123 -8.43 13.30 -0.58
C ILE A 123 -7.05 13.57 0.04
N GLY A 124 -6.21 12.55 0.17
CA GLY A 124 -4.82 12.69 0.64
C GLY A 124 -4.02 13.69 -0.19
N LEU A 125 -4.11 13.59 -1.53
CA LEU A 125 -3.47 14.53 -2.45
C LEU A 125 -3.95 15.99 -2.30
N ARG A 126 -5.16 16.20 -1.82
CA ARG A 126 -5.73 17.56 -1.63
C ARG A 126 -5.39 18.17 -0.28
N LEU A 127 -5.07 17.35 0.71
CA LEU A 127 -4.79 17.79 2.07
C LEU A 127 -3.30 17.95 2.38
N GLY A 128 -2.42 17.32 1.63
CA GLY A 128 -0.95 17.48 1.72
C GLY A 128 -0.44 18.55 0.80
#